data_9869767107fb99aaa3597330e9519f3e
#
_entry.id   9869767107fb99aaa3597330e9519f3e
#
_cell.length_a   1.000
_cell.length_b   1.000
_cell.length_c   1.000
_cell.angle_alpha   90.00
_cell.angle_beta   90.00
_cell.angle_gamma   90.00
#
_symmetry.space_group_name_H-M   'P 1'
#
loop_
_entity.id
_entity.type
_entity.pdbx_description
1 polymer ?
#
loop_
_entity_poly.entity_id
_entity_poly.type
_entity_poly.pdbx_seq_one_letter_code
_entity_poly.pdbx_strand_id
1 'polypeptide(L)'
;MSLNTNASTTEPKQGRRRFLLRLSWTGLSLFLATSLAAVLNFFWPRVSSRPAMSVQVGFPDDYRPGQVVYHRGRKLFILRDEKGFLSFSARCTHLGCMVVWNRDHHMFLCPCHGGKFDAQGRNVEGPPPRPLDLFALRLDDNGFLVVDQDIIIKRGQGPAPRFQPEAT
;
A
#
# COMPACT_ATOMS: atom_id res chain seq x y z
N MET A 1 -33.12 61.19 68.94
CA MET A 1 -32.02 60.20 69.18
C MET A 1 -32.15 59.12 68.12
N SER A 2 -31.47 59.34 66.96
CA SER A 2 -31.61 58.48 65.79
C SER A 2 -30.46 57.46 65.79
N LEU A 3 -30.80 56.20 65.77
CA LEU A 3 -29.85 55.11 65.62
C LEU A 3 -29.81 54.71 64.14
N ASN A 4 -28.72 55.03 63.51
CA ASN A 4 -28.41 54.70 62.09
C ASN A 4 -27.77 53.31 62.08
N THR A 5 -28.51 52.31 61.63
CA THR A 5 -28.00 50.94 61.42
C THR A 5 -27.53 50.80 59.99
N ASN A 6 -26.26 51.02 59.81
CA ASN A 6 -25.58 50.65 58.55
C ASN A 6 -25.51 49.11 58.39
N ALA A 7 -26.34 48.59 57.55
CA ALA A 7 -26.22 47.22 57.08
C ALA A 7 -25.14 47.19 55.96
N SER A 8 -23.97 46.68 56.32
CA SER A 8 -22.90 46.37 55.37
C SER A 8 -23.29 45.17 54.52
N THR A 9 -23.69 45.41 53.29
CA THR A 9 -23.94 44.38 52.29
C THR A 9 -22.62 43.81 51.81
N THR A 10 -22.31 42.62 52.27
CA THR A 10 -21.22 41.78 51.81
C THR A 10 -21.51 41.25 50.39
N GLU A 11 -21.09 41.96 49.37
CA GLU A 11 -21.06 41.47 48.01
C GLU A 11 -19.62 41.19 47.55
N PRO A 12 -19.13 39.96 47.75
CA PRO A 12 -18.05 39.53 46.86
C PRO A 12 -18.14 38.07 46.35
N LYS A 13 -19.18 37.33 46.65
CA LYS A 13 -19.19 35.89 46.26
C LYS A 13 -19.66 35.61 44.86
N GLN A 14 -20.42 36.46 44.21
CA GLN A 14 -20.95 36.25 42.87
C GLN A 14 -19.91 36.43 41.76
N GLY A 15 -18.95 37.33 41.90
CA GLY A 15 -17.88 37.56 40.92
C GLY A 15 -16.93 36.37 40.77
N ARG A 16 -16.50 35.80 41.92
CA ARG A 16 -15.62 34.66 41.99
C ARG A 16 -16.25 33.38 41.40
N ARG A 17 -17.53 33.14 41.72
CA ARG A 17 -18.28 32.01 41.17
C ARG A 17 -18.44 32.11 39.64
N ARG A 18 -18.81 33.29 39.14
CA ARG A 18 -18.94 33.54 37.68
C ARG A 18 -17.60 33.41 36.96
N PHE A 19 -16.52 33.85 37.57
CA PHE A 19 -15.16 33.70 37.01
C PHE A 19 -14.78 32.24 36.92
N LEU A 20 -14.96 31.47 37.97
CA LEU A 20 -14.65 30.02 37.98
C LEU A 20 -15.51 29.25 36.97
N LEU A 21 -16.78 29.55 36.85
CA LEU A 21 -17.67 28.95 35.84
C LEU A 21 -17.21 29.25 34.43
N ARG A 22 -16.86 30.52 34.14
CA ARG A 22 -16.34 30.90 32.82
C ARG A 22 -15.02 30.13 32.52
N LEU A 23 -14.12 30.08 33.46
CA LEU A 23 -12.86 29.35 33.31
C LEU A 23 -13.08 27.86 33.04
N SER A 24 -14.01 27.24 33.79
CA SER A 24 -14.38 25.83 33.59
C SER A 24 -15.01 25.57 32.21
N TRP A 25 -15.93 26.44 31.75
CA TRP A 25 -16.55 26.32 30.44
C TRP A 25 -15.55 26.54 29.29
N THR A 26 -14.62 27.50 29.42
CA THR A 26 -13.57 27.72 28.42
C THR A 26 -12.60 26.55 28.38
N GLY A 27 -12.20 26.02 29.53
CA GLY A 27 -11.35 24.84 29.61
C GLY A 27 -12.00 23.62 28.98
N LEU A 28 -13.27 23.36 29.31
CA LEU A 28 -14.02 22.23 28.72
C LEU A 28 -14.17 22.39 27.20
N SER A 29 -14.51 23.60 26.73
CA SER A 29 -14.66 23.86 25.30
C SER A 29 -13.37 23.65 24.53
N LEU A 30 -12.24 24.11 25.09
CA LEU A 30 -10.92 23.92 24.48
C LEU A 30 -10.54 22.42 24.45
N PHE A 31 -10.79 21.71 25.53
CA PHE A 31 -10.54 20.27 25.61
C PHE A 31 -11.36 19.49 24.56
N LEU A 32 -12.65 19.80 24.43
CA LEU A 32 -13.52 19.15 23.45
C LEU A 32 -13.08 19.48 22.03
N ALA A 33 -12.72 20.74 21.74
CA ALA A 33 -12.25 21.16 20.43
C ALA A 33 -10.94 20.47 20.02
N THR A 34 -9.98 20.38 20.94
CA THR A 34 -8.69 19.68 20.69
C THR A 34 -8.89 18.18 20.53
N SER A 35 -9.76 17.58 21.33
CA SER A 35 -10.11 16.16 21.20
C SER A 35 -10.77 15.86 19.87
N LEU A 36 -11.74 16.68 19.46
CA LEU A 36 -12.39 16.56 18.16
C LEU A 36 -11.39 16.72 17.02
N ALA A 37 -10.51 17.71 17.08
CA ALA A 37 -9.47 17.92 16.08
C ALA A 37 -8.52 16.73 16.00
N ALA A 38 -8.13 16.13 17.12
CA ALA A 38 -7.30 14.93 17.18
C ALA A 38 -8.01 13.73 16.51
N VAL A 39 -9.29 13.51 16.81
CA VAL A 39 -10.09 12.44 16.22
C VAL A 39 -10.22 12.65 14.71
N LEU A 40 -10.58 13.85 14.27
CA LEU A 40 -10.68 14.15 12.84
C LEU A 40 -9.35 13.97 12.11
N ASN A 41 -8.24 14.38 12.72
CA ASN A 41 -6.90 14.20 12.16
C ASN A 41 -6.48 12.72 12.12
N PHE A 42 -6.93 11.91 13.08
CA PHE A 42 -6.69 10.46 13.08
C PHE A 42 -7.44 9.76 11.95
N PHE A 43 -8.71 10.11 11.72
CA PHE A 43 -9.51 9.53 10.66
C PHE A 43 -9.24 10.14 9.28
N TRP A 44 -8.55 11.28 9.22
CA TRP A 44 -8.18 11.88 7.94
C TRP A 44 -7.16 11.01 7.23
N PRO A 45 -7.48 10.41 6.06
CA PRO A 45 -6.54 9.56 5.35
C PRO A 45 -5.34 10.40 4.93
N ARG A 46 -4.23 10.20 5.62
CA ARG A 46 -2.94 10.73 5.17
C ARG A 46 -2.52 9.91 3.96
N VAL A 47 -2.95 10.31 2.78
CA VAL A 47 -2.36 9.83 1.54
C VAL A 47 -0.93 10.38 1.50
N SER A 48 -0.04 9.74 2.26
CA SER A 48 1.38 9.94 2.00
C SER A 48 1.60 9.36 0.60
N SER A 49 2.03 10.20 -0.33
CA SER A 49 2.62 9.75 -1.58
C SER A 49 3.77 8.82 -1.18
N ARG A 50 3.49 7.51 -1.17
CA ARG A 50 4.56 6.52 -0.99
C ARG A 50 5.53 6.77 -2.12
N PRO A 51 6.84 6.87 -1.86
CA PRO A 51 7.81 6.91 -2.94
C PRO A 51 7.50 5.72 -3.84
N ALA A 52 7.39 5.99 -5.14
CA ALA A 52 7.09 4.94 -6.12
C ALA A 52 8.00 3.74 -5.85
N MET A 53 7.42 2.56 -5.63
CA MET A 53 8.20 1.35 -5.37
C MET A 53 8.75 0.80 -6.69
N SER A 54 9.54 1.64 -7.36
CA SER A 54 10.28 1.26 -8.57
C SER A 54 11.56 0.54 -8.16
N VAL A 55 11.85 -0.57 -8.80
CA VAL A 55 12.99 -1.42 -8.50
C VAL A 55 13.75 -1.72 -9.77
N GLN A 56 15.03 -1.35 -9.79
CA GLN A 56 15.95 -1.82 -10.82
C GLN A 56 16.22 -3.32 -10.61
N VAL A 57 16.06 -4.10 -11.66
CA VAL A 57 16.20 -5.57 -11.62
C VAL A 57 17.36 -6.08 -12.47
N GLY A 58 18.10 -5.22 -13.15
CA GLY A 58 19.27 -5.54 -13.99
C GLY A 58 19.09 -5.02 -15.40
N PHE A 59 19.99 -5.42 -16.29
CA PHE A 59 19.89 -5.10 -17.71
C PHE A 59 19.04 -6.16 -18.44
N PRO A 60 18.40 -5.82 -19.56
CA PRO A 60 17.69 -6.80 -20.38
C PRO A 60 18.55 -7.99 -20.79
N ASP A 61 19.85 -7.77 -21.01
CA ASP A 61 20.80 -8.81 -21.44
C ASP A 61 21.22 -9.79 -20.34
N ASP A 62 20.97 -9.44 -19.08
CA ASP A 62 21.20 -10.34 -17.92
C ASP A 62 20.23 -11.52 -17.90
N TYR A 63 19.15 -11.46 -18.69
CA TYR A 63 18.09 -12.47 -18.74
C TYR A 63 18.16 -13.27 -20.04
N ARG A 64 18.25 -14.59 -19.95
CA ARG A 64 18.19 -15.48 -21.11
C ARG A 64 16.74 -15.75 -21.54
N PRO A 65 16.46 -15.90 -22.86
CA PRO A 65 15.13 -16.33 -23.32
C PRO A 65 14.68 -17.63 -22.63
N GLY A 66 13.42 -17.68 -22.18
CA GLY A 66 12.86 -18.79 -21.41
C GLY A 66 13.23 -18.81 -19.92
N GLN A 67 14.06 -17.90 -19.44
CA GLN A 67 14.49 -17.85 -18.06
C GLN A 67 13.46 -17.15 -17.17
N VAL A 68 13.18 -17.75 -16.00
CA VAL A 68 12.44 -17.15 -14.89
C VAL A 68 13.38 -16.86 -13.73
N VAL A 69 13.53 -15.61 -13.36
CA VAL A 69 14.39 -15.15 -12.25
C VAL A 69 13.53 -14.66 -11.11
N TYR A 70 13.80 -15.17 -9.90
CA TYR A 70 13.10 -14.74 -8.67
C TYR A 70 13.90 -13.69 -7.91
N HIS A 71 13.35 -12.51 -7.77
CA HIS A 71 13.89 -11.43 -6.95
C HIS A 71 13.30 -11.48 -5.53
N ARG A 72 13.96 -12.24 -4.63
CA ARG A 72 13.48 -12.54 -3.27
C ARG A 72 13.12 -11.29 -2.46
N GLY A 73 14.01 -10.30 -2.44
CA GLY A 73 13.84 -9.07 -1.67
C GLY A 73 12.65 -8.22 -2.11
N ARG A 74 12.18 -8.43 -3.34
CA ARG A 74 11.08 -7.68 -3.96
C ARG A 74 9.83 -8.52 -4.20
N LYS A 75 9.88 -9.81 -3.94
CA LYS A 75 8.77 -10.77 -4.08
C LYS A 75 8.14 -10.71 -5.48
N LEU A 76 8.98 -10.73 -6.50
CA LEU A 76 8.58 -10.73 -7.90
C LEU A 76 9.42 -11.70 -8.72
N PHE A 77 8.87 -12.12 -9.85
CA PHE A 77 9.57 -12.89 -10.87
C PHE A 77 9.68 -12.08 -12.15
N ILE A 78 10.81 -12.21 -12.82
CA ILE A 78 11.00 -11.72 -14.18
C ILE A 78 11.09 -12.93 -15.10
N LEU A 79 10.27 -12.95 -16.13
CA LEU A 79 10.35 -13.89 -17.23
C LEU A 79 10.78 -13.13 -18.48
N ARG A 80 11.83 -13.61 -19.17
CA ARG A 80 12.12 -13.23 -20.55
C ARG A 80 11.64 -14.36 -21.47
N ASP A 81 10.76 -14.08 -22.42
CA ASP A 81 10.42 -14.97 -23.51
C ASP A 81 10.83 -14.35 -24.85
N GLU A 82 10.55 -15.02 -25.98
CA GLU A 82 10.85 -14.51 -27.31
C GLU A 82 10.06 -13.23 -27.67
N LYS A 83 8.99 -12.96 -26.95
CA LYS A 83 8.10 -11.81 -27.17
C LYS A 83 8.40 -10.63 -26.26
N GLY A 84 9.37 -10.75 -25.34
CA GLY A 84 9.78 -9.72 -24.42
C GLY A 84 9.74 -10.14 -22.95
N PHE A 85 9.49 -9.19 -22.07
CA PHE A 85 9.58 -9.37 -20.62
C PHE A 85 8.20 -9.35 -19.96
N LEU A 86 8.06 -10.15 -18.91
CA LEU A 86 6.94 -10.14 -17.96
C LEU A 86 7.46 -10.04 -16.54
N SER A 87 6.83 -9.21 -15.73
CA SER A 87 7.09 -9.16 -14.30
C SER A 87 5.86 -9.64 -13.53
N PHE A 88 5.99 -10.73 -12.80
CA PHE A 88 4.91 -11.32 -12.01
C PHE A 88 5.07 -10.98 -10.53
N SER A 89 3.97 -10.66 -9.88
CA SER A 89 3.92 -10.72 -8.42
C SER A 89 4.10 -12.15 -7.95
N ALA A 90 5.01 -12.37 -6.99
CA ALA A 90 5.17 -13.70 -6.38
C ALA A 90 4.05 -14.05 -5.39
N ARG A 91 2.95 -13.30 -5.36
CA ARG A 91 1.79 -13.53 -4.50
C ARG A 91 0.70 -14.29 -5.23
N CYS A 92 0.27 -15.39 -4.64
CA CYS A 92 -0.86 -16.16 -5.11
C CYS A 92 -2.15 -15.34 -5.04
N THR A 93 -2.95 -15.39 -6.11
CA THR A 93 -4.21 -14.64 -6.21
C THR A 93 -5.36 -15.23 -5.40
N HIS A 94 -5.14 -16.37 -4.71
CA HIS A 94 -6.09 -16.91 -3.74
C HIS A 94 -6.06 -16.12 -2.43
N LEU A 95 -5.02 -16.30 -1.62
CA LEU A 95 -4.88 -15.66 -0.29
C LEU A 95 -3.49 -15.03 -0.06
N GLY A 96 -2.76 -14.72 -1.12
CA GLY A 96 -1.50 -13.96 -1.03
C GLY A 96 -0.27 -14.76 -0.60
N CYS A 97 -0.35 -16.11 -0.52
CA CYS A 97 0.81 -16.96 -0.26
C CYS A 97 1.89 -16.78 -1.33
N MET A 98 3.14 -17.02 -0.97
CA MET A 98 4.24 -16.94 -1.94
C MET A 98 4.20 -18.14 -2.88
N VAL A 99 4.23 -17.87 -4.18
CA VAL A 99 4.37 -18.90 -5.19
C VAL A 99 5.84 -19.21 -5.44
N VAL A 100 6.13 -20.43 -5.89
CA VAL A 100 7.47 -20.90 -6.22
C VAL A 100 7.50 -21.33 -7.68
N TRP A 101 8.55 -20.94 -8.40
CA TRP A 101 8.77 -21.41 -9.76
C TRP A 101 9.35 -22.85 -9.76
N ASN A 102 8.63 -23.77 -10.37
CA ASN A 102 9.12 -25.14 -10.63
C ASN A 102 9.68 -25.21 -12.07
N ARG A 103 10.97 -25.47 -12.17
CA ARG A 103 11.68 -25.51 -13.46
C ARG A 103 11.32 -26.75 -14.29
N ASP A 104 11.08 -27.89 -13.63
CA ASP A 104 10.85 -29.15 -14.30
C ASP A 104 9.49 -29.18 -14.99
N HIS A 105 8.50 -28.55 -14.36
CA HIS A 105 7.13 -28.47 -14.88
C HIS A 105 6.82 -27.16 -15.58
N HIS A 106 7.74 -26.20 -15.61
CA HIS A 106 7.53 -24.85 -16.15
C HIS A 106 6.28 -24.17 -15.59
N MET A 107 6.06 -24.26 -14.27
CA MET A 107 4.88 -23.77 -13.57
C MET A 107 5.22 -23.01 -12.30
N PHE A 108 4.37 -22.05 -11.95
CA PHE A 108 4.37 -21.48 -10.62
C PHE A 108 3.44 -22.29 -9.72
N LEU A 109 3.93 -22.72 -8.57
CA LEU A 109 3.22 -23.54 -7.60
C LEU A 109 2.98 -22.76 -6.32
N CYS A 110 1.75 -22.79 -5.82
CA CYS A 110 1.41 -22.25 -4.51
C CYS A 110 1.33 -23.38 -3.49
N PRO A 111 2.25 -23.46 -2.51
CA PRO A 111 2.30 -24.59 -1.59
C PRO A 111 1.16 -24.62 -0.57
N CYS A 112 0.46 -23.47 -0.38
CA CYS A 112 -0.57 -23.38 0.67
C CYS A 112 -1.83 -24.19 0.36
N HIS A 113 -2.35 -24.11 -0.87
CA HIS A 113 -3.60 -24.78 -1.27
C HIS A 113 -3.50 -25.39 -2.68
N GLY A 114 -2.30 -25.69 -3.14
CA GLY A 114 -2.08 -26.42 -4.40
C GLY A 114 -2.41 -25.62 -5.66
N GLY A 115 -2.53 -24.29 -5.58
CA GLY A 115 -2.75 -23.48 -6.77
C GLY A 115 -1.60 -23.58 -7.76
N LYS A 116 -1.89 -23.80 -9.04
CA LYS A 116 -0.89 -23.91 -10.11
C LYS A 116 -1.15 -22.87 -11.17
N PHE A 117 -0.03 -22.29 -11.67
CA PHE A 117 -0.08 -21.32 -12.74
C PHE A 117 0.95 -21.73 -13.80
N ASP A 118 0.60 -21.57 -15.07
CA ASP A 118 1.53 -21.84 -16.18
C ASP A 118 2.68 -20.82 -16.24
N ALA A 119 3.59 -21.00 -17.20
CA ALA A 119 4.73 -20.11 -17.40
C ALA A 119 4.32 -18.66 -17.70
N GLN A 120 3.12 -18.40 -18.21
CA GLN A 120 2.56 -17.08 -18.41
C GLN A 120 1.76 -16.58 -17.20
N GLY A 121 1.80 -17.30 -16.07
CA GLY A 121 1.10 -16.96 -14.83
C GLY A 121 -0.42 -17.10 -14.91
N ARG A 122 -0.99 -17.82 -15.90
CA ARG A 122 -2.42 -18.15 -15.93
C ARG A 122 -2.69 -19.26 -14.93
N ASN A 123 -3.76 -19.15 -14.16
CA ASN A 123 -4.15 -20.24 -13.26
C ASN A 123 -4.68 -21.42 -14.07
N VAL A 124 -4.13 -22.60 -13.82
CA VAL A 124 -4.48 -23.84 -14.53
C VAL A 124 -5.10 -24.86 -13.60
N GLU A 125 -4.85 -24.75 -12.29
CA GLU A 125 -5.39 -25.69 -11.30
C GLU A 125 -5.45 -25.06 -9.91
N GLY A 126 -6.41 -25.49 -9.10
CA GLY A 126 -6.58 -25.11 -7.70
C GLY A 126 -7.47 -23.88 -7.50
N PRO A 127 -7.51 -23.37 -6.25
CA PRO A 127 -8.46 -22.34 -5.84
C PRO A 127 -8.19 -20.90 -6.32
N PRO A 128 -7.04 -20.51 -6.91
CA PRO A 128 -6.83 -19.13 -7.37
C PRO A 128 -7.90 -18.73 -8.39
N PRO A 129 -8.61 -17.61 -8.20
CA PRO A 129 -9.71 -17.21 -9.08
C PRO A 129 -9.27 -16.56 -10.39
N ARG A 130 -7.99 -16.18 -10.51
CA ARG A 130 -7.45 -15.43 -11.64
C ARG A 130 -5.94 -15.61 -11.78
N PRO A 131 -5.35 -15.25 -12.93
CA PRO A 131 -3.90 -15.27 -13.15
C PRO A 131 -3.12 -14.46 -12.12
N LEU A 132 -1.81 -14.71 -12.03
CA LEU A 132 -0.89 -13.89 -11.25
C LEU A 132 -0.93 -12.43 -11.74
N ASP A 133 -0.86 -11.52 -10.79
CA ASP A 133 -0.75 -10.09 -11.08
C ASP A 133 0.59 -9.78 -11.76
N LEU A 134 0.58 -8.85 -12.69
CA LEU A 134 1.77 -8.33 -13.32
C LEU A 134 2.10 -6.96 -12.75
N PHE A 135 3.39 -6.65 -12.73
CA PHE A 135 3.89 -5.30 -12.50
C PHE A 135 4.28 -4.65 -13.82
N ALA A 136 4.14 -3.34 -13.91
CA ALA A 136 4.61 -2.60 -15.07
C ALA A 136 6.14 -2.65 -15.16
N LEU A 137 6.65 -2.76 -16.38
CA LEU A 137 8.07 -2.76 -16.71
C LEU A 137 8.38 -1.54 -17.57
N ARG A 138 9.55 -0.96 -17.39
CA ARG A 138 10.11 0.08 -18.25
C ARG A 138 11.63 0.00 -18.26
N LEU A 139 12.28 0.69 -19.18
CA LEU A 139 13.70 1.01 -19.10
C LEU A 139 13.87 2.38 -18.43
N ASP A 140 14.92 2.53 -17.66
CA ASP A 140 15.37 3.85 -17.24
C ASP A 140 16.36 4.46 -18.27
N ASP A 141 16.76 5.70 -18.02
CA ASP A 141 17.67 6.44 -18.93
C ASP A 141 19.06 5.79 -19.04
N ASN A 142 19.40 4.90 -18.14
CA ASN A 142 20.67 4.16 -18.12
C ASN A 142 20.55 2.75 -18.74
N GLY A 143 19.36 2.39 -19.25
CA GLY A 143 19.09 1.08 -19.86
C GLY A 143 18.80 -0.03 -18.84
N PHE A 144 18.63 0.27 -17.55
CA PHE A 144 18.19 -0.73 -16.57
C PHE A 144 16.70 -1.05 -16.74
N LEU A 145 16.39 -2.32 -16.62
CA LEU A 145 15.02 -2.79 -16.50
C LEU A 145 14.48 -2.43 -15.11
N VAL A 146 13.42 -1.67 -15.07
CA VAL A 146 12.77 -1.18 -13.84
C VAL A 146 11.37 -1.77 -13.74
N VAL A 147 11.05 -2.28 -12.58
CA VAL A 147 9.71 -2.79 -12.22
C VAL A 147 9.02 -1.77 -11.32
N ASP A 148 7.88 -1.28 -11.74
CA ASP A 148 7.03 -0.39 -10.95
C ASP A 148 5.99 -1.22 -10.20
N GLN A 149 6.26 -1.53 -8.93
CA GLN A 149 5.41 -2.41 -8.10
C GLN A 149 4.10 -1.73 -7.65
N ASP A 150 3.98 -0.42 -7.78
CA ASP A 150 2.75 0.31 -7.51
C ASP A 150 1.75 0.21 -8.68
N ILE A 151 2.24 -0.11 -9.88
CA ILE A 151 1.42 -0.29 -11.08
C ILE A 151 1.12 -1.77 -11.27
N ILE A 152 0.01 -2.21 -10.68
CA ILE A 152 -0.44 -3.60 -10.77
C ILE A 152 -1.37 -3.76 -11.98
N ILE A 153 -0.98 -4.61 -12.92
CA ILE A 153 -1.77 -4.97 -14.09
C ILE A 153 -2.55 -6.25 -13.76
N LYS A 154 -3.82 -6.08 -13.40
CA LYS A 154 -4.75 -7.21 -13.25
C LYS A 154 -5.25 -7.64 -14.63
N ARG A 155 -5.20 -8.92 -14.91
CA ARG A 155 -5.59 -9.47 -16.20
C ARG A 155 -6.57 -10.64 -16.08
N GLY A 156 -7.32 -10.90 -17.15
CA GLY A 156 -8.07 -12.14 -17.32
C GLY A 156 -7.17 -13.28 -17.82
N GLN A 157 -7.76 -14.37 -18.30
CA GLN A 157 -7.03 -15.54 -18.83
C GLN A 157 -6.38 -15.31 -20.19
N GLY A 158 -6.52 -14.10 -20.77
CA GLY A 158 -5.92 -13.73 -22.04
C GLY A 158 -4.39 -13.63 -22.00
N PRO A 159 -3.77 -13.31 -23.15
CA PRO A 159 -2.34 -13.13 -23.25
C PRO A 159 -1.88 -11.96 -22.34
N ALA A 160 -0.70 -12.12 -21.75
CA ALA A 160 -0.10 -11.08 -20.92
C ALA A 160 0.50 -9.98 -21.83
N PRO A 161 0.32 -8.70 -21.48
CA PRO A 161 1.04 -7.62 -22.14
C PRO A 161 2.54 -7.75 -21.84
N ARG A 162 3.36 -7.80 -22.88
CA ARG A 162 4.81 -7.92 -22.76
C ARG A 162 5.48 -6.58 -22.93
N PHE A 163 6.47 -6.35 -22.12
CA PHE A 163 7.39 -5.23 -22.31
C PHE A 163 8.48 -5.65 -23.30
N GLN A 164 8.66 -4.86 -24.36
CA GLN A 164 9.74 -5.02 -25.31
C GLN A 164 10.68 -3.82 -25.14
N PRO A 165 11.92 -4.02 -24.67
CA PRO A 165 12.91 -2.97 -24.79
C PRO A 165 13.14 -2.74 -26.29
N GLU A 166 12.78 -1.57 -26.81
CA GLU A 166 13.07 -1.24 -28.18
C GLU A 166 14.58 -1.37 -28.38
N ALA A 167 14.96 -2.16 -29.38
CA ALA A 167 16.34 -2.23 -29.83
C ALA A 167 16.71 -0.87 -30.42
N THR A 168 17.49 -0.09 -29.65
CA THR A 168 18.09 1.16 -30.11
C THR A 168 19.32 0.80 -30.94
#